data_ca041d4a3f90a1ae09ee2b8b68ed9701
#
_entry.id   ca041d4a3f90a1ae09ee2b8b68ed9701
#
_cell.length_a   1.000
_cell.length_b   1.000
_cell.length_c   1.000
_cell.angle_alpha   90.00
_cell.angle_beta   90.00
_cell.angle_gamma   90.00
#
_symmetry.space_group_name_H-M   'P 1'
#
loop_
_entity.id
_entity.type
_entity.pdbx_description
1 polymer ?
#
loop_
_entity_poly.entity_id
_entity_poly.type
_entity_poly.pdbx_seq_one_letter_code
_entity_poly.pdbx_strand_id
1 'polypeptide(L)'
;KVLAERGHKVTLCEKTDKLGGQWNVVATEKNQYAYYDVINRITRDMEKAGVEIKYNCNVTAEDVIKAAPDKVIMATGAFPRTLRVPGYDKKHVVQANDVIMGKAEVGERVAVIGGGATGMELSVELAEKGKKVVLVEALPALGGPMVIYNYKHLFSSLIENGVVMLTDCPLWEIADHGIYV
;
A
#
# COMPACT_ATOMS: atom_id res chain seq x y z
N LYS A 1 2.67 -22.69 4.27
CA LYS A 1 3.61 -23.42 5.13
C LYS A 1 2.86 -24.33 6.10
N VAL A 2 2.13 -23.81 7.11
CA VAL A 2 1.49 -24.60 8.17
C VAL A 2 0.62 -25.74 7.65
N LEU A 3 -0.16 -25.52 6.60
CA LEU A 3 -0.98 -26.58 5.98
C LEU A 3 -0.12 -27.69 5.38
N ALA A 4 0.94 -27.35 4.66
CA ALA A 4 1.86 -28.34 4.07
C ALA A 4 2.56 -29.15 5.17
N GLU A 5 3.02 -28.53 6.24
CA GLU A 5 3.59 -29.20 7.41
C GLU A 5 2.60 -30.15 8.13
N ARG A 6 1.29 -29.91 7.95
CA ARG A 6 0.21 -30.79 8.44
C ARG A 6 -0.21 -31.87 7.44
N GLY A 7 0.53 -32.04 6.34
CA GLY A 7 0.29 -33.08 5.36
C GLY A 7 -0.71 -32.73 4.24
N HIS A 8 -1.14 -31.49 4.13
CA HIS A 8 -1.99 -31.06 3.01
C HIS A 8 -1.14 -30.77 1.76
N LYS A 9 -1.64 -31.13 0.59
CA LYS A 9 -1.09 -30.66 -0.68
C LYS A 9 -1.53 -29.22 -0.92
N VAL A 10 -0.58 -28.29 -0.93
CA VAL A 10 -0.87 -26.85 -1.02
C VAL A 10 -0.30 -26.29 -2.31
N THR A 11 -1.14 -25.64 -3.11
CA THR A 11 -0.73 -24.80 -4.25
C THR A 11 -1.02 -23.33 -3.90
N LEU A 12 -0.03 -22.46 -4.00
CA LEU A 12 -0.14 -21.02 -3.85
C LEU A 12 0.02 -20.37 -5.22
N CYS A 13 -1.00 -19.61 -5.65
CA CYS A 13 -0.97 -18.84 -6.89
C CYS A 13 -0.75 -17.36 -6.58
N GLU A 14 0.25 -16.76 -7.19
CA GLU A 14 0.56 -15.34 -7.10
C GLU A 14 0.49 -14.73 -8.51
N LYS A 15 -0.27 -13.64 -8.66
CA LYS A 15 -0.47 -12.98 -9.96
C LYS A 15 0.77 -12.29 -10.50
N THR A 16 1.73 -11.95 -9.63
CA THR A 16 2.98 -11.29 -9.99
C THR A 16 4.15 -12.28 -10.03
N ASP A 17 5.32 -11.78 -10.34
CA ASP A 17 6.57 -12.55 -10.40
C ASP A 17 7.23 -12.79 -9.04
N LYS A 18 6.65 -12.23 -7.95
CA LYS A 18 7.19 -12.34 -6.58
C LYS A 18 6.11 -12.37 -5.51
N LEU A 19 6.38 -13.08 -4.43
CA LEU A 19 5.53 -13.08 -3.24
C LEU A 19 5.69 -11.77 -2.43
N GLY A 20 4.74 -11.56 -1.51
CA GLY A 20 4.79 -10.48 -0.54
C GLY A 20 3.71 -9.41 -0.72
N GLY A 21 3.11 -9.30 -1.93
CA GLY A 21 2.03 -8.36 -2.18
C GLY A 21 2.34 -6.95 -1.68
N GLN A 22 1.48 -6.38 -0.84
CA GLN A 22 1.66 -5.03 -0.27
C GLN A 22 2.87 -4.90 0.66
N TRP A 23 3.38 -5.98 1.24
CA TRP A 23 4.61 -5.92 2.03
C TRP A 23 5.82 -5.50 1.19
N ASN A 24 5.81 -5.76 -0.12
CA ASN A 24 6.82 -5.22 -1.02
C ASN A 24 6.76 -3.69 -1.14
N VAL A 25 5.58 -3.08 -0.99
CA VAL A 25 5.42 -1.62 -0.96
C VAL A 25 6.02 -1.07 0.34
N VAL A 26 5.61 -1.61 1.48
CA VAL A 26 6.15 -1.20 2.80
C VAL A 26 7.67 -1.37 2.85
N ALA A 27 8.20 -2.45 2.30
CA ALA A 27 9.63 -2.73 2.30
C ALA A 27 10.48 -1.73 1.47
N THR A 28 9.84 -0.93 0.60
CA THR A 28 10.54 0.15 -0.14
C THR A 28 10.61 1.45 0.64
N GLU A 29 9.81 1.61 1.69
CA GLU A 29 9.85 2.79 2.55
C GLU A 29 11.16 2.86 3.35
N LYS A 30 11.53 4.08 3.71
CA LYS A 30 12.76 4.35 4.50
C LYS A 30 12.77 3.50 5.78
N ASN A 31 13.87 2.78 5.99
CA ASN A 31 14.10 1.91 7.15
C ASN A 31 13.18 0.68 7.27
N GLN A 32 12.42 0.33 6.25
CA GLN A 32 11.50 -0.82 6.26
C GLN A 32 12.05 -2.05 5.50
N TYR A 33 13.30 -2.01 5.04
CA TYR A 33 13.96 -3.09 4.27
C TYR A 33 13.96 -4.46 4.97
N ALA A 34 13.83 -4.51 6.30
CA ALA A 34 13.71 -5.76 7.06
C ALA A 34 12.49 -6.62 6.62
N TYR A 35 11.47 -6.01 6.02
CA TYR A 35 10.33 -6.76 5.47
C TYR A 35 10.74 -7.66 4.30
N TYR A 36 11.75 -7.29 3.50
CA TYR A 36 12.29 -8.18 2.46
C TYR A 36 12.87 -9.47 3.04
N ASP A 37 13.57 -9.39 4.16
CA ASP A 37 14.12 -10.57 4.83
C ASP A 37 13.02 -11.49 5.35
N VAL A 38 11.94 -10.91 5.88
CA VAL A 38 10.76 -11.67 6.32
C VAL A 38 10.10 -12.38 5.14
N ILE A 39 9.84 -11.65 4.02
CA ILE A 39 9.25 -12.23 2.81
C ILE A 39 10.12 -13.38 2.28
N ASN A 40 11.42 -13.15 2.15
CA ASN A 40 12.38 -14.15 1.64
C ASN A 40 12.44 -15.38 2.56
N ARG A 41 12.41 -15.18 3.86
CA ARG A 41 12.40 -16.29 4.84
C ARG A 41 11.13 -17.12 4.71
N ILE A 42 9.96 -16.45 4.69
CA ILE A 42 8.67 -17.16 4.58
C ILE A 42 8.58 -17.92 3.26
N THR A 43 9.06 -17.34 2.15
CA THR A 43 9.11 -17.99 0.84
C THR A 43 9.92 -19.27 0.90
N ARG A 44 11.16 -19.19 1.40
CA ARG A 44 12.03 -20.38 1.57
C ARG A 44 11.42 -21.45 2.48
N ASP A 45 10.75 -21.02 3.54
CA ASP A 45 10.09 -21.94 4.48
C ASP A 45 8.90 -22.65 3.82
N MET A 46 8.16 -21.98 2.93
CA MET A 46 7.08 -22.61 2.15
C MET A 46 7.60 -23.62 1.15
N GLU A 47 8.67 -23.28 0.43
CA GLU A 47 9.34 -24.18 -0.51
C GLU A 47 9.84 -25.44 0.19
N LYS A 48 10.53 -25.30 1.33
CA LYS A 48 11.00 -26.41 2.16
C LYS A 48 9.87 -27.29 2.69
N ALA A 49 8.70 -26.73 2.95
CA ALA A 49 7.51 -27.45 3.38
C ALA A 49 6.77 -28.14 2.22
N GLY A 50 7.25 -28.01 0.97
CA GLY A 50 6.66 -28.63 -0.22
C GLY A 50 5.42 -27.90 -0.75
N VAL A 51 5.27 -26.60 -0.48
CA VAL A 51 4.22 -25.79 -1.11
C VAL A 51 4.57 -25.57 -2.58
N GLU A 52 3.66 -25.91 -3.48
CA GLU A 52 3.77 -25.57 -4.91
C GLU A 52 3.44 -24.07 -5.09
N ILE A 53 4.44 -23.28 -5.47
CA ILE A 53 4.26 -21.84 -5.72
C ILE A 53 4.21 -21.59 -7.22
N LYS A 54 3.11 -20.97 -7.70
CA LYS A 54 2.92 -20.58 -9.10
C LYS A 54 2.92 -19.07 -9.20
N TYR A 55 3.97 -18.52 -9.78
CA TYR A 55 4.11 -17.10 -10.09
C TYR A 55 3.43 -16.75 -11.42
N ASN A 56 3.14 -15.47 -11.64
CA ASN A 56 2.43 -14.98 -12.84
C ASN A 56 1.12 -15.73 -13.09
N CYS A 57 0.48 -16.17 -12.01
CA CYS A 57 -0.71 -17.01 -12.02
C CYS A 57 -1.90 -16.21 -11.44
N ASN A 58 -2.62 -15.53 -12.33
CA ASN A 58 -3.86 -14.81 -11.97
C ASN A 58 -5.04 -15.77 -12.07
N VAL A 59 -5.46 -16.32 -10.93
CA VAL A 59 -6.50 -17.36 -10.83
C VAL A 59 -7.89 -16.75 -10.96
N THR A 60 -8.71 -17.34 -11.82
CA THR A 60 -10.13 -17.03 -11.95
C THR A 60 -11.01 -18.03 -11.19
N ALA A 61 -12.29 -17.73 -11.08
CA ALA A 61 -13.26 -18.65 -10.47
C ALA A 61 -13.35 -19.97 -11.26
N GLU A 62 -13.28 -19.90 -12.60
CA GLU A 62 -13.28 -21.06 -13.49
C GLU A 62 -12.07 -21.95 -13.26
N ASP A 63 -10.89 -21.36 -13.04
CA ASP A 63 -9.67 -22.11 -12.73
C ASP A 63 -9.81 -22.90 -11.42
N VAL A 64 -10.40 -22.28 -10.40
CA VAL A 64 -10.67 -22.93 -9.11
C VAL A 64 -11.67 -24.07 -9.27
N ILE A 65 -12.76 -23.86 -9.99
CA ILE A 65 -13.77 -24.90 -10.25
C ILE A 65 -13.16 -26.08 -11.00
N LYS A 66 -12.33 -25.81 -12.01
CA LYS A 66 -11.67 -26.83 -12.81
C LYS A 66 -10.62 -27.63 -12.00
N ALA A 67 -9.91 -26.95 -11.08
CA ALA A 67 -8.92 -27.59 -10.22
C ALA A 67 -9.57 -28.42 -9.10
N ALA A 68 -10.85 -28.15 -8.79
CA ALA A 68 -11.65 -28.86 -7.78
C ALA A 68 -10.91 -29.12 -6.45
N PRO A 69 -10.31 -28.12 -5.80
CA PRO A 69 -9.63 -28.31 -4.54
C PRO A 69 -10.61 -28.59 -3.41
N ASP A 70 -10.20 -29.33 -2.37
CA ASP A 70 -11.02 -29.56 -1.17
C ASP A 70 -11.34 -28.27 -0.43
N LYS A 71 -10.40 -27.34 -0.39
CA LYS A 71 -10.53 -26.01 0.27
C LYS A 71 -9.83 -24.92 -0.53
N VAL A 72 -10.42 -23.74 -0.52
CA VAL A 72 -9.84 -22.52 -1.11
C VAL A 72 -9.64 -21.49 0.00
N ILE A 73 -8.44 -20.91 0.05
CA ILE A 73 -8.13 -19.79 0.94
C ILE A 73 -7.97 -18.55 0.07
N MET A 74 -8.89 -17.60 0.24
CA MET A 74 -8.84 -16.30 -0.41
C MET A 74 -7.88 -15.37 0.33
N ALA A 75 -6.71 -15.12 -0.26
CA ALA A 75 -5.68 -14.23 0.29
C ALA A 75 -5.23 -13.20 -0.76
N THR A 76 -6.19 -12.65 -1.49
CA THR A 76 -5.96 -11.82 -2.69
C THR A 76 -5.51 -10.39 -2.39
N GLY A 77 -5.41 -10.02 -1.11
CA GLY A 77 -4.98 -8.69 -0.69
C GLY A 77 -6.02 -7.60 -0.96
N ALA A 78 -5.54 -6.37 -1.13
CA ALA A 78 -6.36 -5.20 -1.42
C ALA A 78 -5.71 -4.33 -2.51
N PHE A 79 -6.53 -3.49 -3.13
CA PHE A 79 -6.09 -2.49 -4.09
C PHE A 79 -6.26 -1.08 -3.49
N PRO A 80 -5.41 -0.11 -3.85
CA PRO A 80 -5.64 1.27 -3.53
C PRO A 80 -7.01 1.74 -4.01
N ARG A 81 -7.73 2.46 -3.15
CA ARG A 81 -8.99 3.06 -3.54
C ARG A 81 -8.75 4.22 -4.50
N THR A 82 -9.47 4.26 -5.59
CA THR A 82 -9.53 5.44 -6.46
C THR A 82 -10.72 6.31 -6.06
N LEU A 83 -10.48 7.54 -5.68
CA LEU A 83 -11.53 8.53 -5.43
C LEU A 83 -12.06 8.99 -6.80
N ARG A 84 -13.36 8.83 -7.02
CA ARG A 84 -14.01 9.23 -8.28
C ARG A 84 -14.63 10.63 -8.12
N VAL A 85 -13.76 11.63 -8.00
CA VAL A 85 -14.14 13.05 -8.05
C VAL A 85 -13.76 13.63 -9.41
N PRO A 86 -14.35 14.75 -9.87
CA PRO A 86 -13.93 15.41 -11.10
C PRO A 86 -12.39 15.59 -11.12
N GLY A 87 -11.76 15.21 -12.22
CA GLY A 87 -10.31 15.32 -12.41
C GLY A 87 -9.44 14.23 -11.80
N TYR A 88 -10.02 13.15 -11.25
CA TYR A 88 -9.28 12.03 -10.67
C TYR A 88 -8.37 11.30 -11.68
N ASP A 89 -8.64 11.43 -12.97
CA ASP A 89 -7.93 10.79 -14.08
C ASP A 89 -6.92 11.70 -14.76
N LYS A 90 -6.66 12.88 -14.21
CA LYS A 90 -5.65 13.81 -14.73
C LYS A 90 -4.24 13.22 -14.60
N LYS A 91 -3.35 13.58 -15.54
CA LYS A 91 -1.99 13.04 -15.63
C LYS A 91 -1.12 13.26 -14.38
N HIS A 92 -1.39 14.31 -13.61
CA HIS A 92 -0.67 14.62 -12.38
C HIS A 92 -1.25 13.94 -11.14
N VAL A 93 -2.31 13.14 -11.30
CA VAL A 93 -2.90 12.33 -10.23
C VAL A 93 -2.28 10.94 -10.27
N VAL A 94 -1.61 10.57 -9.19
CA VAL A 94 -0.90 9.29 -9.08
C VAL A 94 -1.28 8.58 -7.78
N GLN A 95 -1.14 7.27 -7.75
CA GLN A 95 -1.38 6.48 -6.54
C GLN A 95 -0.16 6.58 -5.60
N ALA A 96 -0.43 6.69 -4.30
CA ALA A 96 0.61 6.74 -3.27
C ALA A 96 1.60 5.56 -3.38
N ASN A 97 1.08 4.35 -3.58
CA ASN A 97 1.91 3.15 -3.74
C ASN A 97 2.89 3.24 -4.92
N ASP A 98 2.49 3.88 -6.03
CA ASP A 98 3.37 4.03 -7.19
C ASP A 98 4.49 5.04 -6.91
N VAL A 99 4.21 6.08 -6.12
CA VAL A 99 5.23 7.04 -5.65
C VAL A 99 6.21 6.36 -4.69
N ILE A 100 5.72 5.63 -3.69
CA ILE A 100 6.54 4.86 -2.72
C ILE A 100 7.46 3.87 -3.44
N MET A 101 6.94 3.18 -4.47
CA MET A 101 7.71 2.22 -5.26
C MET A 101 8.61 2.85 -6.32
N GLY A 102 8.66 4.18 -6.42
CA GLY A 102 9.45 4.89 -7.45
C GLY A 102 8.95 4.69 -8.89
N LYS A 103 7.70 4.28 -9.07
CA LYS A 103 7.05 4.10 -10.39
C LYS A 103 6.44 5.40 -10.92
N ALA A 104 6.16 6.34 -10.03
CA ALA A 104 5.64 7.65 -10.36
C ALA A 104 6.43 8.73 -9.64
N GLU A 105 6.66 9.84 -10.32
CA GLU A 105 7.28 11.03 -9.76
C GLU A 105 6.22 12.09 -9.45
N VAL A 106 6.49 12.90 -8.43
CA VAL A 106 5.64 14.04 -8.06
C VAL A 106 6.44 15.34 -8.12
N GLY A 107 5.74 16.46 -8.38
CA GLY A 107 6.33 17.79 -8.46
C GLY A 107 6.82 18.33 -7.10
N GLU A 108 7.18 19.63 -7.07
CA GLU A 108 7.66 20.31 -5.86
C GLU A 108 6.54 20.58 -4.83
N ARG A 109 5.31 20.74 -5.30
CA ARG A 109 4.13 20.95 -4.45
C ARG A 109 3.20 19.76 -4.60
N VAL A 110 2.91 19.08 -3.48
CA VAL A 110 2.16 17.83 -3.48
C VAL A 110 0.97 17.93 -2.50
N ALA A 111 -0.19 17.57 -3.00
CA ALA A 111 -1.34 17.29 -2.15
C ALA A 111 -1.46 15.77 -1.98
N VAL A 112 -1.36 15.28 -0.76
CA VAL A 112 -1.61 13.88 -0.41
C VAL A 112 -3.04 13.76 0.10
N ILE A 113 -3.85 12.93 -0.56
CA ILE A 113 -5.26 12.76 -0.22
C ILE A 113 -5.46 11.48 0.58
N GLY A 114 -5.92 11.65 1.81
CA GLY A 114 -6.13 10.58 2.79
C GLY A 114 -5.06 10.57 3.88
N GLY A 115 -5.49 10.88 5.10
CA GLY A 115 -4.64 10.98 6.30
C GLY A 115 -4.49 9.68 7.08
N GLY A 116 -4.65 8.52 6.46
CA GLY A 116 -4.32 7.24 7.07
C GLY A 116 -2.80 6.99 7.13
N ALA A 117 -2.37 5.80 7.59
CA ALA A 117 -0.96 5.45 7.75
C ALA A 117 -0.12 5.79 6.50
N THR A 118 -0.49 5.24 5.36
CA THR A 118 0.24 5.44 4.09
C THR A 118 0.33 6.92 3.70
N GLY A 119 -0.75 7.70 3.88
CA GLY A 119 -0.73 9.13 3.55
C GLY A 119 0.16 9.93 4.48
N MET A 120 0.17 9.61 5.78
CA MET A 120 1.06 10.25 6.75
C MET A 120 2.53 9.91 6.48
N GLU A 121 2.86 8.62 6.27
CA GLU A 121 4.22 8.13 5.97
C GLU A 121 4.75 8.77 4.69
N LEU A 122 3.99 8.72 3.59
CA LEU A 122 4.37 9.34 2.34
C LEU A 122 4.55 10.87 2.46
N SER A 123 3.69 11.55 3.24
CA SER A 123 3.81 12.99 3.45
C SER A 123 5.10 13.37 4.16
N VAL A 124 5.50 12.59 5.17
CA VAL A 124 6.79 12.77 5.87
C VAL A 124 7.94 12.55 4.89
N GLU A 125 7.94 11.45 4.16
CA GLU A 125 9.00 11.11 3.20
C GLU A 125 9.19 12.19 2.12
N LEU A 126 8.09 12.69 1.56
CA LEU A 126 8.12 13.74 0.55
C LEU A 126 8.63 15.07 1.12
N ALA A 127 8.22 15.43 2.33
CA ALA A 127 8.68 16.63 3.01
C ALA A 127 10.17 16.55 3.39
N GLU A 128 10.66 15.40 3.87
CA GLU A 128 12.09 15.14 4.08
C GLU A 128 12.92 15.27 2.79
N LYS A 129 12.32 14.99 1.63
CA LYS A 129 12.93 15.22 0.31
C LYS A 129 12.83 16.68 -0.17
N GLY A 130 12.39 17.59 0.70
CA GLY A 130 12.29 19.03 0.44
C GLY A 130 11.05 19.49 -0.31
N LYS A 131 10.05 18.62 -0.52
CA LYS A 131 8.81 18.98 -1.20
C LYS A 131 7.86 19.72 -0.26
N LYS A 132 7.04 20.61 -0.82
CA LYS A 132 5.96 21.30 -0.09
C LYS A 132 4.71 20.43 -0.09
N VAL A 133 4.36 19.86 1.06
CA VAL A 133 3.29 18.88 1.19
C VAL A 133 2.10 19.44 1.95
N VAL A 134 0.91 19.18 1.41
CA VAL A 134 -0.37 19.35 2.09
C VAL A 134 -1.02 17.98 2.21
N LEU A 135 -1.27 17.53 3.44
CA LEU A 135 -2.00 16.30 3.73
C LEU A 135 -3.47 16.64 4.00
N VAL A 136 -4.36 16.05 3.23
CA VAL A 136 -5.80 16.32 3.26
C VAL A 136 -6.56 15.08 3.71
N GLU A 137 -7.40 15.22 4.73
CA GLU A 137 -8.22 14.16 5.28
C GLU A 137 -9.69 14.62 5.39
N ALA A 138 -10.60 13.81 4.92
CA ALA A 138 -12.04 14.07 4.96
C ALA A 138 -12.62 13.95 6.38
N LEU A 139 -11.98 13.15 7.24
CA LEU A 139 -12.42 12.94 8.62
C LEU A 139 -11.81 14.00 9.56
N PRO A 140 -12.39 14.17 10.78
CA PRO A 140 -11.91 15.15 11.76
C PRO A 140 -10.50 14.88 12.30
N ALA A 141 -9.96 13.68 12.08
CA ALA A 141 -8.66 13.28 12.61
C ALA A 141 -7.86 12.44 11.61
N LEU A 142 -6.54 12.62 11.67
CA LEU A 142 -5.57 11.79 10.94
C LEU A 142 -5.40 10.42 11.62
N GLY A 143 -4.78 9.48 10.91
CA GLY A 143 -4.31 8.19 11.45
C GLY A 143 -5.33 7.06 11.44
N GLY A 144 -6.63 7.36 11.45
CA GLY A 144 -7.68 6.33 11.48
C GLY A 144 -7.43 5.26 12.57
N PRO A 145 -7.49 3.96 12.26
CA PRO A 145 -7.31 2.87 13.23
C PRO A 145 -5.83 2.55 13.54
N MET A 146 -4.92 3.50 13.40
CA MET A 146 -3.49 3.31 13.65
C MET A 146 -3.18 3.08 15.13
N VAL A 147 -2.14 2.27 15.40
CA VAL A 147 -1.60 2.11 16.75
C VAL A 147 -1.06 3.44 17.27
N ILE A 148 -1.41 3.80 18.49
CA ILE A 148 -1.16 5.13 19.08
C ILE A 148 0.32 5.55 19.05
N TYR A 149 1.25 4.62 19.21
CA TYR A 149 2.69 4.92 19.17
C TYR A 149 3.14 5.35 17.75
N ASN A 150 2.70 4.62 16.73
CA ASN A 150 2.99 4.97 15.33
C ASN A 150 2.36 6.31 14.97
N TYR A 151 1.12 6.54 15.40
CA TYR A 151 0.43 7.81 15.20
C TYR A 151 1.22 8.98 15.79
N LYS A 152 1.62 8.89 17.06
CA LYS A 152 2.37 9.99 17.73
C LYS A 152 3.68 10.27 17.01
N HIS A 153 4.42 9.26 16.62
CA HIS A 153 5.67 9.42 15.90
C HIS A 153 5.46 10.13 14.56
N LEU A 154 4.54 9.62 13.74
CA LEU A 154 4.25 10.21 12.43
C LEU A 154 3.69 11.62 12.55
N PHE A 155 2.81 11.88 13.52
CA PHE A 155 2.23 13.20 13.73
C PHE A 155 3.31 14.24 14.10
N SER A 156 4.24 13.89 14.99
CA SER A 156 5.39 14.73 15.31
C SER A 156 6.26 14.99 14.08
N SER A 157 6.55 13.95 13.30
CA SER A 157 7.36 14.06 12.08
C SER A 157 6.69 14.95 11.02
N LEU A 158 5.36 14.90 10.88
CA LEU A 158 4.63 15.80 9.98
C LEU A 158 4.82 17.28 10.38
N ILE A 159 4.74 17.58 11.67
CA ILE A 159 4.95 18.94 12.20
C ILE A 159 6.39 19.40 11.99
N GLU A 160 7.36 18.56 12.36
CA GLU A 160 8.79 18.85 12.27
C GLU A 160 9.23 19.12 10.82
N ASN A 161 8.62 18.44 9.85
CA ASN A 161 8.89 18.63 8.43
C ASN A 161 8.00 19.68 7.76
N GLY A 162 7.17 20.39 8.51
CA GLY A 162 6.36 21.50 8.01
C GLY A 162 5.23 21.09 7.06
N VAL A 163 4.72 19.86 7.20
CA VAL A 163 3.56 19.39 6.42
C VAL A 163 2.30 20.13 6.88
N VAL A 164 1.59 20.75 5.94
CA VAL A 164 0.29 21.35 6.21
C VAL A 164 -0.77 20.24 6.29
N MET A 165 -1.48 20.17 7.40
CA MET A 165 -2.51 19.15 7.63
C MET A 165 -3.90 19.80 7.62
N LEU A 166 -4.78 19.30 6.76
CA LEU A 166 -6.18 19.73 6.64
C LEU A 166 -7.08 18.54 6.98
N THR A 167 -7.85 18.66 8.05
CA THR A 167 -8.88 17.69 8.46
C THR A 167 -10.27 18.30 8.26
N ASP A 168 -11.32 17.48 8.29
CA ASP A 168 -12.69 17.86 7.91
C ASP A 168 -12.76 18.46 6.49
N CYS A 169 -11.86 18.04 5.61
CA CYS A 169 -11.68 18.58 4.27
C CYS A 169 -11.92 17.48 3.21
N PRO A 170 -13.17 17.16 2.89
CA PRO A 170 -13.45 16.20 1.82
C PRO A 170 -13.04 16.78 0.46
N LEU A 171 -12.35 15.97 -0.33
CA LEU A 171 -11.95 16.35 -1.69
C LEU A 171 -13.18 16.41 -2.61
N TRP A 172 -13.39 17.54 -3.27
CA TRP A 172 -14.48 17.76 -4.23
C TRP A 172 -14.04 17.67 -5.68
N GLU A 173 -12.89 18.24 -6.01
CA GLU A 173 -12.42 18.33 -7.39
C GLU A 173 -10.88 18.43 -7.43
N ILE A 174 -10.31 17.89 -8.51
CA ILE A 174 -8.88 18.06 -8.86
C ILE A 174 -8.78 18.88 -10.14
N ALA A 175 -8.27 20.10 -10.04
CA ALA A 175 -8.04 21.00 -11.16
C ALA A 175 -6.57 20.98 -11.60
N ASP A 176 -6.24 21.63 -12.72
CA ASP A 176 -4.86 21.67 -13.23
C ASP A 176 -3.91 22.49 -12.34
N HIS A 177 -4.47 23.40 -11.54
CA HIS A 177 -3.73 24.33 -10.66
C HIS A 177 -3.82 23.97 -9.17
N GLY A 178 -4.59 22.95 -8.81
CA GLY A 178 -4.77 22.54 -7.41
C GLY A 178 -5.96 21.64 -7.16
N ILE A 179 -6.39 21.58 -5.90
CA ILE A 179 -7.52 20.80 -5.45
C ILE A 179 -8.55 21.70 -4.76
N TYR A 180 -9.81 21.29 -4.78
CA TYR A 180 -10.90 21.89 -4.02
C TYR A 180 -11.33 20.93 -2.91
N VAL A 181 -11.39 21.43 -1.68
CA VAL A 181 -11.75 20.71 -0.45
C VAL A 181 -12.77 21.47 0.36
#